data_1850d0dd1b69cbb02325b6a6009e42a6
#
_entry.id   1850d0dd1b69cbb02325b6a6009e42a6
#
_cell.length_a   1.000
_cell.length_b   1.000
_cell.length_c   1.000
_cell.angle_alpha   90.00
_cell.angle_beta   90.00
_cell.angle_gamma   90.00
#
_symmetry.space_group_name_H-M   'P 1'
#
loop_
_entity.id
_entity.type
_entity.pdbx_description
1 polymer ?
#
loop_
_entity_poly.entity_id
_entity_poly.type
_entity_poly.pdbx_seq_one_letter_code
_entity_poly.pdbx_strand_id
1 'polypeptide(L)'
;EYLLYKKSGMEILVNRRTKTKLSTISDVTIDGVFFCYGLEDVDRGLKQSDDIDVIKTKKVFAQTAIPAGRYEIIINFSNRFQQYMPLLLNVPGFEGVRIHPGNKAANTEGCLLLGQTEGADSVGNSRLAYRSFLPKLRAVEKKEKIFITFK
;
A
#
# COMPACT_ATOMS: atom_id res chain seq x y z
N GLU A 1 23.34 18.29 15.40
CA GLU A 1 22.61 18.63 14.17
C GLU A 1 21.80 17.52 13.61
N TYR A 2 22.39 16.37 13.46
CA TYR A 2 21.70 15.19 13.03
C TYR A 2 20.49 14.87 13.92
N LEU A 3 20.63 15.07 15.24
CA LEU A 3 19.56 14.83 16.20
C LEU A 3 18.42 15.84 16.10
N LEU A 4 18.65 17.00 15.49
CA LEU A 4 17.61 18.00 15.29
C LEU A 4 16.61 17.60 14.21
N TYR A 5 17.00 16.67 13.35
CA TYR A 5 16.13 16.17 12.29
C TYR A 5 15.56 14.82 12.60
N LYS A 6 15.26 14.60 13.90
CA LYS A 6 14.62 13.37 14.30
C LYS A 6 13.33 13.18 13.55
N LYS A 7 13.22 12.03 12.94
CA LYS A 7 12.08 11.66 12.15
C LYS A 7 10.82 11.62 13.00
N SER A 8 9.74 12.23 12.51
CA SER A 8 8.46 12.32 13.22
C SER A 8 7.56 11.10 13.02
N GLY A 9 8.01 10.09 12.29
CA GLY A 9 7.20 8.90 12.05
C GLY A 9 7.87 7.93 11.08
N MET A 10 7.18 6.82 10.81
CA MET A 10 7.63 5.85 9.82
C MET A 10 7.14 6.26 8.43
N GLU A 11 8.03 6.19 7.44
CA GLU A 11 7.70 6.47 6.04
C GLU A 11 7.87 5.20 5.21
N ILE A 12 6.79 4.76 4.60
CA ILE A 12 6.78 3.65 3.67
C ILE A 12 6.64 4.23 2.26
N LEU A 13 7.49 3.78 1.34
CA LEU A 13 7.41 4.19 -0.06
C LEU A 13 7.07 2.99 -0.91
N VAL A 14 6.01 3.12 -1.69
CA VAL A 14 5.61 2.15 -2.71
C VAL A 14 5.98 2.77 -4.06
N ASN A 15 7.12 2.36 -4.58
CA ASN A 15 7.61 2.85 -5.86
C ASN A 15 7.12 1.93 -6.98
N ARG A 16 6.08 2.37 -7.70
CA ARG A 16 5.45 1.62 -8.79
C ARG A 16 6.42 1.54 -9.96
N ARG A 17 6.96 0.37 -10.19
CA ARG A 17 8.04 0.15 -11.17
C ARG A 17 7.58 -0.53 -12.44
N THR A 18 6.75 -1.56 -12.33
CA THR A 18 6.32 -2.36 -13.48
C THR A 18 4.80 -2.29 -13.60
N LYS A 19 4.35 -1.67 -14.69
CA LYS A 19 2.92 -1.45 -14.95
C LYS A 19 2.52 -2.20 -16.20
N THR A 20 1.54 -3.09 -16.06
CA THR A 20 0.98 -3.85 -17.16
C THR A 20 -0.52 -3.60 -17.28
N LYS A 21 -1.17 -4.29 -18.20
CA LYS A 21 -2.63 -4.24 -18.32
C LYS A 21 -3.35 -5.02 -17.22
N LEU A 22 -2.59 -5.79 -16.42
CA LEU A 22 -3.16 -6.67 -15.41
C LEU A 22 -2.82 -6.22 -13.98
N SER A 23 -1.68 -5.59 -13.77
CA SER A 23 -1.20 -5.28 -12.42
C SER A 23 -0.16 -4.17 -12.39
N THR A 24 0.17 -3.76 -11.17
CA THR A 24 1.25 -2.82 -10.89
C THR A 24 2.15 -3.46 -9.83
N ILE A 25 3.42 -3.63 -10.15
CA ILE A 25 4.41 -4.17 -9.22
C ILE A 25 5.34 -3.05 -8.77
N SER A 26 5.59 -3.01 -7.48
CA SER A 26 6.35 -1.96 -6.83
C SER A 26 7.49 -2.50 -6.00
N ASP A 27 8.49 -1.66 -5.78
CA ASP A 27 9.46 -1.83 -4.71
C ASP A 27 8.91 -1.10 -3.48
N VAL A 28 8.92 -1.77 -2.33
CA VAL A 28 8.43 -1.20 -1.08
C VAL A 28 9.61 -0.99 -0.14
N THR A 29 9.82 0.25 0.28
CA THR A 29 10.87 0.60 1.24
C THR A 29 10.24 1.10 2.54
N ILE A 30 10.93 0.87 3.64
CA ILE A 30 10.58 1.41 4.95
C ILE A 30 11.75 2.27 5.40
N ASP A 31 11.49 3.56 5.62
CA ASP A 31 12.51 4.51 6.04
C ASP A 31 13.76 4.48 5.14
N GLY A 32 13.51 4.38 3.84
CA GLY A 32 14.56 4.39 2.81
C GLY A 32 15.23 3.05 2.56
N VAL A 33 14.88 1.99 3.27
CA VAL A 33 15.49 0.66 3.13
C VAL A 33 14.52 -0.27 2.44
N PHE A 34 14.97 -0.94 1.38
CA PHE A 34 14.14 -1.92 0.67
C PHE A 34 13.65 -2.99 1.64
N PHE A 35 12.36 -3.29 1.60
CA PHE A 35 11.76 -4.28 2.48
C PHE A 35 11.18 -5.47 1.71
N CYS A 36 10.34 -5.20 0.70
CA CYS A 36 9.70 -6.25 -0.08
C CYS A 36 9.16 -5.68 -1.38
N TYR A 37 8.54 -6.55 -2.19
CA TYR A 37 7.79 -6.14 -3.37
C TYR A 37 6.33 -5.93 -3.01
N GLY A 38 5.66 -5.07 -3.79
CA GLY A 38 4.24 -4.82 -3.67
C GLY A 38 3.52 -5.12 -4.97
N LEU A 39 2.24 -5.47 -4.87
CA LEU A 39 1.40 -5.66 -6.04
C LEU A 39 0.06 -4.98 -5.82
N GLU A 40 -0.37 -4.25 -6.84
CA GLU A 40 -1.67 -3.58 -6.88
C GLU A 40 -2.38 -3.91 -8.20
N ASP A 41 -3.64 -3.55 -8.26
CA ASP A 41 -4.40 -3.54 -9.50
C ASP A 41 -3.76 -2.57 -10.52
N VAL A 42 -4.38 -2.41 -11.66
CA VAL A 42 -3.91 -1.55 -12.75
C VAL A 42 -3.81 -0.09 -12.30
N ASP A 43 -2.66 0.52 -12.51
CA ASP A 43 -2.46 1.95 -12.29
C ASP A 43 -3.08 2.71 -13.45
N ARG A 44 -4.14 3.47 -13.18
CA ARG A 44 -4.86 4.25 -14.20
C ARG A 44 -4.48 5.72 -14.18
N GLY A 45 -3.35 6.05 -13.57
CA GLY A 45 -2.84 7.42 -13.55
C GLY A 45 -3.58 8.34 -12.59
N LEU A 46 -4.29 7.80 -11.62
CA LEU A 46 -5.01 8.60 -10.62
C LEU A 46 -4.03 9.24 -9.64
N LYS A 47 -4.36 10.47 -9.23
CA LYS A 47 -3.57 11.23 -8.26
C LYS A 47 -4.47 11.62 -7.09
N GLN A 48 -3.89 11.64 -5.90
CA GLN A 48 -4.58 12.06 -4.67
C GLN A 48 -5.18 13.46 -4.81
N SER A 49 -4.53 14.33 -5.61
CA SER A 49 -5.00 15.70 -5.86
C SER A 49 -6.05 15.83 -6.94
N ASP A 50 -6.41 14.75 -7.62
CA ASP A 50 -7.46 14.79 -8.64
C ASP A 50 -8.82 15.07 -8.01
N ASP A 51 -9.71 15.75 -8.75
CA ASP A 51 -11.08 15.91 -8.33
C ASP A 51 -11.75 14.54 -8.19
N ILE A 52 -12.62 14.41 -7.20
CA ILE A 52 -13.31 13.15 -6.93
C ILE A 52 -14.07 12.62 -8.15
N ASP A 53 -14.63 13.52 -8.96
CA ASP A 53 -15.35 13.11 -10.18
C ASP A 53 -14.43 12.51 -11.22
N VAL A 54 -13.19 13.02 -11.34
CA VAL A 54 -12.18 12.47 -12.23
C VAL A 54 -11.82 11.06 -11.79
N ILE A 55 -11.60 10.87 -10.48
CA ILE A 55 -11.25 9.56 -9.92
C ILE A 55 -12.38 8.56 -10.19
N LYS A 56 -13.62 8.94 -9.90
CA LYS A 56 -14.78 8.07 -10.10
C LYS A 56 -14.99 7.71 -11.57
N THR A 57 -14.70 8.63 -12.47
CA THR A 57 -14.84 8.41 -13.91
C THR A 57 -13.82 7.41 -14.45
N LYS A 58 -12.56 7.52 -13.98
CA LYS A 58 -11.47 6.66 -14.46
C LYS A 58 -11.40 5.31 -13.75
N LYS A 59 -11.96 5.22 -12.55
CA LYS A 59 -11.91 4.01 -11.76
C LYS A 59 -12.75 2.89 -12.39
N VAL A 60 -12.11 1.75 -12.59
CA VAL A 60 -12.78 0.51 -12.96
C VAL A 60 -12.96 -0.30 -11.69
N PHE A 61 -14.20 -0.63 -11.33
CA PHE A 61 -14.53 -1.33 -10.10
C PHE A 61 -13.68 -2.59 -9.92
N ALA A 62 -13.11 -2.73 -8.73
CA ALA A 62 -12.30 -3.89 -8.32
C ALA A 62 -11.01 -4.11 -9.14
N GLN A 63 -10.65 -3.20 -10.05
CA GLN A 63 -9.52 -3.37 -10.96
C GLN A 63 -8.66 -2.11 -11.09
N THR A 64 -8.60 -1.31 -10.03
CA THR A 64 -7.89 -0.03 -10.08
C THR A 64 -7.02 0.16 -8.85
N ALA A 65 -5.74 0.45 -9.07
CA ALA A 65 -4.84 0.88 -8.01
C ALA A 65 -5.27 2.25 -7.48
N ILE A 66 -5.05 2.47 -6.19
CA ILE A 66 -5.44 3.74 -5.55
C ILE A 66 -4.67 4.92 -6.15
N PRO A 67 -5.19 6.14 -6.00
CA PRO A 67 -4.48 7.32 -6.49
C PRO A 67 -3.10 7.45 -5.85
N ALA A 68 -2.12 7.81 -6.67
CA ALA A 68 -0.78 8.12 -6.19
C ALA A 68 -0.85 9.29 -5.21
N GLY A 69 -0.11 9.21 -4.11
CA GLY A 69 -0.11 10.21 -3.07
C GLY A 69 0.39 9.65 -1.75
N ARG A 70 0.24 10.45 -0.69
CA ARG A 70 0.71 10.10 0.65
C ARG A 70 -0.47 9.97 1.60
N TYR A 71 -0.55 8.84 2.29
CA TYR A 71 -1.67 8.50 3.17
C TYR A 71 -1.17 8.10 4.56
N GLU A 72 -1.92 8.47 5.58
CA GLU A 72 -1.65 7.98 6.93
C GLU A 72 -2.18 6.56 7.06
N ILE A 73 -1.45 5.72 7.79
CA ILE A 73 -1.87 4.35 8.13
C ILE A 73 -2.19 4.28 9.61
N ILE A 74 -3.32 3.66 9.92
CA ILE A 74 -3.65 3.21 11.27
C ILE A 74 -3.81 1.70 11.26
N ILE A 75 -3.75 1.08 12.43
CA ILE A 75 -4.05 -0.34 12.58
C ILE A 75 -5.37 -0.45 13.33
N ASN A 76 -6.38 -1.05 12.70
CA ASN A 76 -7.66 -1.29 13.31
C ASN A 76 -8.22 -2.65 12.90
N PHE A 77 -9.32 -3.06 13.52
CA PHE A 77 -9.92 -4.35 13.25
C PHE A 77 -10.64 -4.35 11.90
N SER A 78 -10.34 -5.35 11.08
CA SER A 78 -11.02 -5.59 9.81
C SER A 78 -12.12 -6.61 10.00
N ASN A 79 -13.37 -6.21 9.75
CA ASN A 79 -14.48 -7.14 9.78
C ASN A 79 -14.38 -8.20 8.69
N ARG A 80 -13.86 -7.81 7.52
CA ARG A 80 -13.70 -8.75 6.41
C ARG A 80 -12.68 -9.84 6.70
N PHE A 81 -11.52 -9.45 7.26
CA PHE A 81 -10.42 -10.38 7.52
C PHE A 81 -10.39 -10.91 8.96
N GLN A 82 -11.26 -10.38 9.83
CA GLN A 82 -11.37 -10.79 11.23
C GLN A 82 -10.04 -10.70 11.99
N GLN A 83 -9.31 -9.61 11.77
CA GLN A 83 -8.04 -9.35 12.45
C GLN A 83 -7.67 -7.88 12.38
N TYR A 84 -6.73 -7.45 13.23
CA TYR A 84 -6.17 -6.10 13.18
C TYR A 84 -5.20 -5.99 12.02
N MET A 85 -5.40 -4.99 11.18
CA MET A 85 -4.65 -4.82 9.94
C MET A 85 -4.41 -3.34 9.64
N PRO A 86 -3.37 -3.02 8.85
CA PRO A 86 -3.17 -1.65 8.38
C PRO A 86 -4.34 -1.16 7.53
N LEU A 87 -4.77 0.07 7.79
CA LEU A 87 -5.79 0.78 7.03
C LEU A 87 -5.25 2.12 6.58
N LEU A 88 -5.37 2.44 5.29
CA LEU A 88 -5.02 3.74 4.76
C LEU A 88 -6.21 4.70 4.96
N LEU A 89 -5.93 5.89 5.49
CA LEU A 89 -6.96 6.89 5.75
C LEU A 89 -7.16 7.83 4.57
N ASN A 90 -8.42 8.19 4.34
CA ASN A 90 -8.81 9.24 3.39
C ASN A 90 -8.29 9.04 1.97
N VAL A 91 -8.41 7.84 1.44
CA VAL A 91 -8.07 7.55 0.06
C VAL A 91 -9.23 8.02 -0.82
N PRO A 92 -9.04 9.04 -1.69
CA PRO A 92 -10.17 9.57 -2.46
C PRO A 92 -10.71 8.54 -3.45
N GLY A 93 -12.03 8.35 -3.41
CA GLY A 93 -12.73 7.43 -4.29
C GLY A 93 -12.63 5.96 -3.92
N PHE A 94 -12.01 5.63 -2.80
CA PHE A 94 -11.84 4.26 -2.31
C PHE A 94 -12.16 4.19 -0.82
N GLU A 95 -12.67 3.04 -0.39
CA GLU A 95 -12.95 2.78 1.01
C GLU A 95 -12.33 1.46 1.44
N GLY A 96 -11.92 1.40 2.70
CA GLY A 96 -11.38 0.15 3.26
C GLY A 96 -10.09 -0.32 2.62
N VAL A 97 -9.24 0.61 2.18
CA VAL A 97 -7.96 0.26 1.57
C VAL A 97 -7.00 -0.23 2.63
N ARG A 98 -6.57 -1.48 2.49
CA ARG A 98 -5.70 -2.14 3.45
C ARG A 98 -4.45 -2.69 2.77
N ILE A 99 -3.57 -3.22 3.59
CA ILE A 99 -2.41 -3.99 3.14
C ILE A 99 -2.64 -5.40 3.66
N HIS A 100 -2.63 -6.39 2.76
CA HIS A 100 -2.91 -7.78 3.12
C HIS A 100 -2.17 -8.76 2.21
N PRO A 101 -2.12 -10.06 2.58
CA PRO A 101 -1.51 -11.07 1.71
C PRO A 101 -2.31 -11.34 0.44
N GLY A 102 -1.62 -11.77 -0.58
CA GLY A 102 -2.17 -12.15 -1.88
C GLY A 102 -1.06 -12.16 -2.92
N ASN A 103 -1.22 -12.89 -4.00
CA ASN A 103 -0.17 -13.10 -4.98
C ASN A 103 -0.43 -12.47 -6.35
N LYS A 104 -1.67 -12.16 -6.66
CA LYS A 104 -2.09 -11.63 -7.97
C LYS A 104 -3.13 -10.53 -7.81
N ALA A 105 -3.28 -9.70 -8.84
CA ALA A 105 -4.29 -8.63 -8.83
C ALA A 105 -5.71 -9.13 -8.56
N ALA A 106 -6.04 -10.35 -8.99
CA ALA A 106 -7.34 -10.96 -8.70
C ALA A 106 -7.59 -11.18 -7.20
N ASN A 107 -6.55 -11.10 -6.37
CA ASN A 107 -6.68 -11.25 -4.92
C ASN A 107 -6.93 -9.93 -4.20
N THR A 108 -7.10 -8.84 -4.93
CA THR A 108 -7.29 -7.52 -4.32
C THR A 108 -8.25 -6.66 -5.14
N GLU A 109 -8.86 -5.69 -4.47
CA GLU A 109 -9.75 -4.70 -5.08
C GLU A 109 -9.29 -3.30 -4.66
N GLY A 110 -8.03 -2.97 -4.98
CA GLY A 110 -7.42 -1.69 -4.65
C GLY A 110 -6.48 -1.74 -3.46
N CYS A 111 -6.43 -2.82 -2.70
CA CYS A 111 -5.49 -2.98 -1.59
C CYS A 111 -4.09 -3.32 -2.10
N LEU A 112 -3.08 -3.00 -1.28
CA LEU A 112 -1.70 -3.35 -1.55
C LEU A 112 -1.42 -4.76 -1.04
N LEU A 113 -0.88 -5.60 -1.91
CA LEU A 113 -0.38 -6.93 -1.56
C LEU A 113 1.14 -6.88 -1.45
N LEU A 114 1.70 -7.67 -0.55
CA LEU A 114 3.15 -7.73 -0.34
C LEU A 114 3.70 -9.10 -0.73
N GLY A 115 4.95 -9.14 -1.18
CA GLY A 115 5.63 -10.39 -1.50
C GLY A 115 7.13 -10.29 -1.31
N GLN A 116 7.77 -11.41 -1.02
CA GLN A 116 9.23 -11.49 -0.90
C GLN A 116 9.90 -11.63 -2.27
N THR A 117 9.16 -12.13 -3.25
CA THR A 117 9.63 -12.31 -4.61
C THR A 117 8.65 -11.69 -5.59
N GLU A 118 9.10 -11.42 -6.81
CA GLU A 118 8.24 -10.94 -7.89
C GLU A 118 8.32 -11.84 -9.10
N GLY A 119 7.27 -11.84 -9.90
CA GLY A 119 7.18 -12.53 -11.18
C GLY A 119 6.30 -11.73 -12.13
N ALA A 120 5.92 -12.34 -13.26
CA ALA A 120 5.03 -11.69 -14.20
C ALA A 120 3.64 -11.51 -13.56
N ASP A 121 3.23 -10.26 -13.36
CA ASP A 121 1.93 -9.91 -12.78
C ASP A 121 1.64 -10.65 -11.46
N SER A 122 2.69 -10.92 -10.67
CA SER A 122 2.56 -11.69 -9.45
C SER A 122 3.66 -11.36 -8.46
N VAL A 123 3.40 -11.66 -7.19
CA VAL A 123 4.39 -11.69 -6.12
C VAL A 123 4.32 -13.03 -5.42
N GLY A 124 5.41 -13.43 -4.78
CA GLY A 124 5.50 -14.71 -4.08
C GLY A 124 5.83 -14.55 -2.62
N ASN A 125 5.60 -15.62 -1.85
CA ASN A 125 5.81 -15.64 -0.39
C ASN A 125 5.10 -14.47 0.31
N SER A 126 3.88 -14.20 -0.11
CA SER A 126 3.13 -13.03 0.35
C SER A 126 2.84 -13.08 1.85
N ARG A 127 2.47 -14.24 2.38
CA ARG A 127 2.19 -14.37 3.81
C ARG A 127 3.42 -14.10 4.66
N LEU A 128 4.60 -14.54 4.21
CA LEU A 128 5.85 -14.27 4.91
C LEU A 128 6.20 -12.79 4.89
N ALA A 129 6.03 -12.15 3.72
CA ALA A 129 6.25 -10.70 3.61
C ALA A 129 5.34 -9.94 4.55
N TYR A 130 4.07 -10.27 4.58
CA TYR A 130 3.08 -9.61 5.43
C TYR A 130 3.37 -9.84 6.92
N ARG A 131 3.72 -11.07 7.30
CA ARG A 131 4.07 -11.39 8.69
C ARG A 131 5.30 -10.66 9.19
N SER A 132 6.23 -10.33 8.29
CA SER A 132 7.41 -9.54 8.64
C SER A 132 7.08 -8.05 8.67
N PHE A 133 6.12 -7.62 7.89
CA PHE A 133 5.73 -6.21 7.76
C PHE A 133 4.93 -5.71 8.96
N LEU A 134 3.88 -6.42 9.34
CA LEU A 134 2.94 -5.96 10.37
C LEU A 134 3.61 -5.66 11.71
N PRO A 135 4.51 -6.49 12.25
CA PRO A 135 5.17 -6.18 13.52
C PRO A 135 5.99 -4.89 13.49
N LYS A 136 6.54 -4.52 12.33
CA LYS A 136 7.28 -3.26 12.20
C LYS A 136 6.38 -2.05 12.39
N LEU A 137 5.16 -2.11 11.85
CA LEU A 137 4.17 -1.05 12.04
C LEU A 137 3.67 -1.03 13.48
N ARG A 138 3.40 -2.18 14.04
CA ARG A 138 2.91 -2.27 15.42
C ARG A 138 3.93 -1.76 16.44
N ALA A 139 5.21 -1.89 16.16
CA ALA A 139 6.26 -1.40 17.04
C ALA A 139 6.26 0.13 17.18
N VAL A 140 5.74 0.86 16.20
CA VAL A 140 5.78 2.32 16.18
C VAL A 140 4.41 3.00 16.24
N GLU A 141 3.34 2.30 15.93
CA GLU A 141 2.00 2.91 15.74
C GLU A 141 1.50 3.71 16.93
N LYS A 142 1.85 3.31 18.16
CA LYS A 142 1.41 3.98 19.38
C LYS A 142 2.24 5.21 19.73
N LYS A 143 3.41 5.32 19.15
CA LYS A 143 4.37 6.38 19.46
C LYS A 143 4.53 7.39 18.35
N GLU A 144 4.35 6.94 17.12
CA GLU A 144 4.59 7.74 15.93
C GLU A 144 3.51 7.49 14.89
N LYS A 145 3.31 8.46 14.02
CA LYS A 145 2.43 8.27 12.86
C LYS A 145 3.16 7.45 11.80
N ILE A 146 2.39 6.70 11.01
CA ILE A 146 2.88 5.92 9.89
C ILE A 146 2.28 6.48 8.62
N PHE A 147 3.14 6.77 7.64
CA PHE A 147 2.70 7.25 6.33
C PHE A 147 3.18 6.32 5.23
N ILE A 148 2.37 6.22 4.19
CA ILE A 148 2.72 5.45 2.99
C ILE A 148 2.52 6.34 1.77
N THR A 149 3.53 6.37 0.91
CA THR A 149 3.49 7.15 -0.33
C THR A 149 3.51 6.19 -1.51
N PHE A 150 2.57 6.38 -2.42
CA PHE A 150 2.51 5.67 -3.70
C PHE A 150 2.93 6.63 -4.81
N LYS A 151 3.94 6.26 -5.58
CA LYS A 151 4.38 7.07 -6.71
C LYS A 151 4.81 6.23 -7.90
#